data_7c51c6c3392b7c0a76f49d762728db17
#
_entry.id   7c51c6c3392b7c0a76f49d762728db17
#
_cell.length_a   1.000
_cell.length_b   1.000
_cell.length_c   1.000
_cell.angle_alpha   90.00
_cell.angle_beta   90.00
_cell.angle_gamma   90.00
#
_symmetry.space_group_name_H-M   'P 1'
#
loop_
_entity.id
_entity.type
_entity.pdbx_description
1 polymer ?
#
loop_
_entity_poly.entity_id
_entity_poly.type
_entity_poly.pdbx_seq_one_letter_code
_entity_poly.pdbx_strand_id
1 'polypeptide(L)'
;MCIRDRLKAVREVWPENLPLTLRFGVLEFDGRDEQTLIESIDLTRQFKRAGLDMISVSIGFSTPTAQIPWGPAFLGPIAQRVRREADIPVSSAWGFGTPELAEQAVKNEQLDVVMIGKAHLANPHWAYAAAKQLGVERASWTLPAPYAHWLERY
;
A
#
# COMPACT_ATOMS: atom_id res chain seq x y z
N MET A 1 -22.09 1.26 13.52
CA MET A 1 -20.89 2.12 13.70
C MET A 1 -20.19 2.20 12.35
N CYS A 2 -20.06 3.41 11.79
CA CYS A 2 -19.42 3.57 10.48
C CYS A 2 -17.88 3.57 10.61
N ILE A 3 -17.18 3.42 9.48
CA ILE A 3 -15.70 3.37 9.46
C ILE A 3 -15.10 4.65 10.04
N ARG A 4 -15.67 5.82 9.72
CA ARG A 4 -15.24 7.12 10.24
C ARG A 4 -15.31 7.19 11.77
N ASP A 5 -16.37 6.65 12.38
CA ASP A 5 -16.52 6.67 13.84
C ASP A 5 -15.48 5.78 14.53
N ARG A 6 -15.13 4.63 13.89
CA ARG A 6 -14.02 3.78 14.34
C ARG A 6 -12.68 4.48 14.29
N LEU A 7 -12.40 5.19 13.18
CA LEU A 7 -11.15 5.95 13.04
C LEU A 7 -11.03 7.02 14.13
N LYS A 8 -12.10 7.76 14.41
CA LYS A 8 -12.11 8.76 15.49
C LYS A 8 -11.84 8.09 16.84
N ALA A 9 -12.55 7.02 17.16
CA ALA A 9 -12.38 6.30 18.44
C ALA A 9 -10.96 5.74 18.61
N VAL A 10 -10.34 5.25 17.51
CA VAL A 10 -8.95 4.81 17.54
C VAL A 10 -8.01 6.00 17.75
N ARG A 11 -8.21 7.11 17.03
CA ARG A 11 -7.35 8.30 17.14
C ARG A 11 -7.40 8.92 18.55
N GLU A 12 -8.51 8.85 19.25
CA GLU A 12 -8.64 9.35 20.64
C GLU A 12 -7.68 8.65 21.62
N VAL A 13 -7.29 7.41 21.36
CA VAL A 13 -6.42 6.62 22.24
C VAL A 13 -5.04 6.33 21.62
N TRP A 14 -4.90 6.52 20.32
CA TRP A 14 -3.65 6.26 19.61
C TRP A 14 -2.75 7.50 19.65
N PRO A 15 -1.46 7.37 20.06
CA PRO A 15 -0.55 8.51 20.15
C PRO A 15 -0.44 9.29 18.84
N GLU A 16 -0.48 10.62 18.89
CA GLU A 16 -0.43 11.49 17.71
C GLU A 16 0.87 11.35 16.90
N ASN A 17 1.97 11.00 17.56
CA ASN A 17 3.26 10.78 16.92
C ASN A 17 3.42 9.42 16.23
N LEU A 18 2.39 8.57 16.30
CA LEU A 18 2.38 7.27 15.62
C LEU A 18 1.38 7.30 14.46
N PRO A 19 1.77 6.79 13.27
CA PRO A 19 0.89 6.78 12.12
C PRO A 19 -0.31 5.86 12.32
N LEU A 20 -1.48 6.31 11.87
CA LEU A 20 -2.70 5.53 11.80
C LEU A 20 -2.97 5.20 10.33
N THR A 21 -3.05 3.91 10.03
CA THR A 21 -3.30 3.43 8.66
C THR A 21 -4.58 2.60 8.60
N LEU A 22 -5.25 2.63 7.45
CA LEU A 22 -6.46 1.86 7.18
C LEU A 22 -6.30 1.10 5.87
N ARG A 23 -6.60 -0.20 5.87
CA ARG A 23 -6.85 -0.94 4.63
C ARG A 23 -8.30 -0.81 4.24
N PHE A 24 -8.54 -0.38 3.00
CA PHE A 24 -9.88 -0.10 2.48
C PHE A 24 -10.05 -0.61 1.06
N GLY A 25 -11.13 -1.37 0.82
CA GLY A 25 -11.56 -1.77 -0.52
C GLY A 25 -12.24 -0.59 -1.20
N VAL A 26 -11.58 -0.03 -2.20
CA VAL A 26 -12.04 1.20 -2.87
C VAL A 26 -12.96 0.93 -4.06
N LEU A 27 -13.01 -0.33 -4.52
CA LEU A 27 -13.90 -0.79 -5.59
C LEU A 27 -14.06 -2.31 -5.53
N GLU A 28 -14.94 -2.87 -6.37
CA GLU A 28 -15.32 -4.29 -6.36
C GLU A 28 -15.04 -5.03 -7.69
N PHE A 29 -14.82 -4.33 -8.80
CA PHE A 29 -14.79 -4.87 -10.16
C PHE A 29 -16.12 -5.54 -10.54
N ASP A 30 -17.23 -4.89 -10.20
CA ASP A 30 -18.60 -5.36 -10.39
C ASP A 30 -19.36 -4.62 -11.52
N GLY A 31 -18.64 -3.78 -12.29
CA GLY A 31 -19.18 -2.96 -13.37
C GLY A 31 -19.64 -1.56 -12.93
N ARG A 32 -19.60 -1.23 -11.65
CA ARG A 32 -19.89 0.11 -11.09
C ARG A 32 -18.66 0.82 -10.58
N ASP A 33 -17.48 0.37 -11.01
CA ASP A 33 -16.20 0.70 -10.41
C ASP A 33 -15.90 2.19 -10.41
N GLU A 34 -16.24 2.92 -11.45
CA GLU A 34 -16.00 4.37 -11.51
C GLU A 34 -16.81 5.11 -10.43
N GLN A 35 -18.08 4.80 -10.29
CA GLN A 35 -18.93 5.42 -9.25
C GLN A 35 -18.44 5.03 -7.85
N THR A 36 -18.16 3.75 -7.62
CA THR A 36 -17.66 3.24 -6.34
C THR A 36 -16.32 3.87 -5.96
N LEU A 37 -15.43 4.06 -6.94
CA LEU A 37 -14.14 4.70 -6.72
C LEU A 37 -14.27 6.18 -6.35
N ILE A 38 -15.15 6.93 -7.02
CA ILE A 38 -15.43 8.34 -6.67
C ILE A 38 -15.94 8.44 -5.22
N GLU A 39 -16.91 7.62 -4.85
CA GLU A 39 -17.45 7.58 -3.49
C GLU A 39 -16.38 7.19 -2.45
N SER A 40 -15.51 6.23 -2.80
CA SER A 40 -14.41 5.78 -1.95
C SER A 40 -13.33 6.85 -1.75
N ILE A 41 -13.07 7.66 -2.79
CA ILE A 41 -12.15 8.82 -2.69
C ILE A 41 -12.74 9.88 -1.77
N ASP A 42 -14.03 10.17 -1.87
CA ASP A 42 -14.70 11.12 -0.97
C ASP A 42 -14.71 10.63 0.48
N LEU A 43 -14.93 9.33 0.70
CA LEU A 43 -14.79 8.71 2.03
C LEU A 43 -13.34 8.81 2.52
N THR A 44 -12.36 8.59 1.66
CA THR A 44 -10.93 8.69 2.03
C THR A 44 -10.56 10.11 2.47
N ARG A 45 -11.09 11.15 1.81
CA ARG A 45 -10.96 12.54 2.27
C ARG A 45 -11.54 12.75 3.67
N GLN A 46 -12.68 12.11 3.96
CA GLN A 46 -13.30 12.15 5.30
C GLN A 46 -12.44 11.40 6.34
N PHE A 47 -11.82 10.28 5.97
CA PHE A 47 -10.90 9.53 6.83
C PHE A 47 -9.65 10.36 7.16
N LYS A 48 -9.06 11.03 6.16
CA LYS A 48 -7.95 11.96 6.36
C LYS A 48 -8.31 13.05 7.38
N ARG A 49 -9.49 13.68 7.23
CA ARG A 49 -9.98 14.67 8.21
C ARG A 49 -10.24 14.09 9.59
N ALA A 50 -10.46 12.79 9.71
CA ALA A 50 -10.63 12.08 10.99
C ALA A 50 -9.31 11.60 11.59
N GLY A 51 -8.14 11.97 10.99
CA GLY A 51 -6.82 11.66 11.50
C GLY A 51 -6.17 10.41 10.91
N LEU A 52 -6.61 9.94 9.73
CA LEU A 52 -5.91 8.90 8.99
C LEU A 52 -4.67 9.48 8.32
N ASP A 53 -3.52 8.82 8.48
CA ASP A 53 -2.24 9.26 7.90
C ASP A 53 -1.93 8.59 6.56
N MET A 54 -2.37 7.35 6.35
CA MET A 54 -2.16 6.62 5.10
C MET A 54 -3.28 5.61 4.86
N ILE A 55 -3.63 5.40 3.59
CA ILE A 55 -4.60 4.37 3.20
C ILE A 55 -3.94 3.24 2.42
N SER A 56 -4.23 1.99 2.80
CA SER A 56 -3.85 0.81 2.01
C SER A 56 -4.98 0.45 1.07
N VAL A 57 -4.78 0.78 -0.21
CA VAL A 57 -5.75 0.56 -1.29
C VAL A 57 -5.89 -0.93 -1.59
N SER A 58 -7.11 -1.41 -1.57
CA SER A 58 -7.48 -2.80 -1.81
C SER A 58 -8.79 -2.89 -2.61
N ILE A 59 -9.26 -4.11 -2.85
CA ILE A 59 -10.61 -4.41 -3.36
C ILE A 59 -11.49 -4.93 -2.23
N GLY A 60 -12.80 -4.72 -2.34
CA GLY A 60 -13.74 -5.03 -1.26
C GLY A 60 -14.01 -6.52 -1.08
N PHE A 61 -14.06 -7.29 -2.17
CA PHE A 61 -14.42 -8.72 -2.16
C PHE A 61 -15.82 -9.01 -1.60
N SER A 62 -16.74 -8.06 -1.68
CA SER A 62 -18.09 -8.22 -1.14
C SER A 62 -19.09 -8.76 -2.17
N THR A 63 -18.72 -8.82 -3.46
CA THR A 63 -19.56 -9.38 -4.51
C THR A 63 -18.98 -10.65 -5.14
N PRO A 64 -19.77 -11.73 -5.29
CA PRO A 64 -19.31 -12.95 -5.94
C PRO A 64 -19.17 -12.81 -7.45
N THR A 65 -19.71 -11.75 -8.05
CA THR A 65 -19.69 -11.50 -9.50
C THR A 65 -18.52 -10.64 -9.96
N ALA A 66 -17.59 -10.30 -9.06
CA ALA A 66 -16.43 -9.47 -9.37
C ALA A 66 -15.57 -10.04 -10.50
N GLN A 67 -15.27 -9.20 -11.49
CA GLN A 67 -14.40 -9.52 -12.65
C GLN A 67 -13.02 -8.90 -12.45
N ILE A 68 -12.27 -9.42 -11.48
CA ILE A 68 -10.99 -8.82 -11.08
C ILE A 68 -9.93 -9.04 -12.17
N PRO A 69 -9.30 -7.98 -12.70
CA PRO A 69 -8.30 -8.08 -13.76
C PRO A 69 -6.93 -8.49 -13.18
N TRP A 70 -6.83 -9.71 -12.66
CA TRP A 70 -5.62 -10.21 -12.04
C TRP A 70 -4.39 -10.04 -12.94
N GLY A 71 -3.36 -9.41 -12.41
CA GLY A 71 -2.12 -9.18 -13.15
C GLY A 71 -1.08 -8.42 -12.30
N PRO A 72 0.12 -8.22 -12.86
CA PRO A 72 1.17 -7.44 -12.20
C PRO A 72 0.70 -6.02 -11.92
N ALA A 73 0.83 -5.57 -10.68
CA ALA A 73 0.58 -4.18 -10.24
C ALA A 73 -0.80 -3.59 -10.63
N PHE A 74 -1.83 -4.44 -10.84
CA PHE A 74 -3.12 -4.00 -11.40
C PHE A 74 -3.85 -2.92 -10.58
N LEU A 75 -3.56 -2.78 -9.29
CA LEU A 75 -4.09 -1.71 -8.45
C LEU A 75 -3.27 -0.41 -8.50
N GLY A 76 -2.12 -0.39 -9.15
CA GLY A 76 -1.26 0.79 -9.23
C GLY A 76 -1.97 2.05 -9.74
N PRO A 77 -2.63 2.03 -10.91
CA PRO A 77 -3.37 3.18 -11.43
C PRO A 77 -4.51 3.64 -10.53
N ILE A 78 -5.20 2.70 -9.87
CA ILE A 78 -6.30 3.00 -8.94
C ILE A 78 -5.76 3.67 -7.69
N ALA A 79 -4.68 3.13 -7.12
CA ALA A 79 -4.02 3.70 -5.96
C ALA A 79 -3.47 5.11 -6.26
N GLN A 80 -2.88 5.33 -7.44
CA GLN A 80 -2.42 6.64 -7.90
C GLN A 80 -3.57 7.65 -7.93
N ARG A 81 -4.74 7.25 -8.43
CA ARG A 81 -5.91 8.11 -8.46
C ARG A 81 -6.38 8.46 -7.04
N VAL A 82 -6.47 7.48 -6.13
CA VAL A 82 -6.78 7.73 -4.71
C VAL A 82 -5.77 8.69 -4.08
N ARG A 83 -4.46 8.44 -4.29
CA ARG A 83 -3.37 9.30 -3.81
C ARG A 83 -3.54 10.76 -4.23
N ARG A 84 -3.76 10.98 -5.50
CA ARG A 84 -3.85 12.33 -6.09
C ARG A 84 -5.14 13.04 -5.71
N GLU A 85 -6.29 12.36 -5.79
CA GLU A 85 -7.58 12.99 -5.58
C GLU A 85 -7.94 13.14 -4.09
N ALA A 86 -7.53 12.21 -3.23
CA ALA A 86 -7.74 12.35 -1.78
C ALA A 86 -6.58 13.07 -1.08
N ASP A 87 -5.48 13.33 -1.78
CA ASP A 87 -4.27 13.98 -1.24
C ASP A 87 -3.80 13.32 0.06
N ILE A 88 -3.60 11.99 0.02
CA ILE A 88 -3.17 11.18 1.15
C ILE A 88 -2.13 10.15 0.69
N PRO A 89 -1.11 9.84 1.48
CA PRO A 89 -0.20 8.75 1.19
C PRO A 89 -0.94 7.42 1.02
N VAL A 90 -0.50 6.63 0.05
CA VAL A 90 -1.12 5.33 -0.26
C VAL A 90 -0.14 4.19 -0.24
N SER A 91 -0.63 3.03 0.17
CA SER A 91 0.03 1.75 -0.06
C SER A 91 -0.90 0.80 -0.80
N SER A 92 -0.33 -0.21 -1.43
CA SER A 92 -1.11 -1.32 -1.99
C SER A 92 -0.28 -2.60 -2.04
N ALA A 93 -0.99 -3.73 -2.10
CA ALA A 93 -0.44 -5.04 -2.38
C ALA A 93 -0.82 -5.47 -3.81
N TRP A 94 -0.86 -6.79 -4.07
CA TRP A 94 -1.33 -7.36 -5.33
C TRP A 94 -0.44 -7.11 -6.55
N GLY A 95 0.43 -8.09 -6.82
CA GLY A 95 1.22 -8.12 -8.03
C GLY A 95 2.50 -7.29 -8.03
N PHE A 96 2.91 -6.72 -6.90
CA PHE A 96 4.17 -5.96 -6.75
C PHE A 96 5.35 -6.82 -6.25
N GLY A 97 5.31 -8.13 -6.48
CA GLY A 97 6.27 -9.08 -5.88
C GLY A 97 7.67 -9.07 -6.48
N THR A 98 7.94 -8.38 -7.59
CA THR A 98 9.29 -8.21 -8.13
C THR A 98 9.86 -6.85 -7.76
N PRO A 99 11.20 -6.74 -7.60
CA PRO A 99 11.87 -5.48 -7.26
C PRO A 99 11.55 -4.36 -8.25
N GLU A 100 11.55 -4.66 -9.55
CA GLU A 100 11.31 -3.69 -10.61
C GLU A 100 9.88 -3.11 -10.57
N LEU A 101 8.88 -3.97 -10.36
CA LEU A 101 7.48 -3.52 -10.25
C LEU A 101 7.28 -2.66 -9.01
N ALA A 102 7.89 -3.04 -7.88
CA ALA A 102 7.84 -2.27 -6.65
C ALA A 102 8.49 -0.89 -6.84
N GLU A 103 9.69 -0.85 -7.40
CA GLU A 103 10.43 0.37 -7.69
C GLU A 103 9.68 1.28 -8.67
N GLN A 104 9.14 0.72 -9.77
CA GLN A 104 8.37 1.48 -10.75
C GLN A 104 7.10 2.08 -10.15
N ALA A 105 6.41 1.35 -9.28
CA ALA A 105 5.20 1.86 -8.63
C ALA A 105 5.47 3.11 -7.78
N VAL A 106 6.61 3.13 -7.07
CA VAL A 106 7.04 4.29 -6.27
C VAL A 106 7.54 5.42 -7.18
N LYS A 107 8.43 5.13 -8.14
CA LYS A 107 8.96 6.14 -9.08
C LYS A 107 7.89 6.82 -9.91
N ASN A 108 6.86 6.09 -10.31
CA ASN A 108 5.73 6.61 -11.09
C ASN A 108 4.66 7.26 -10.21
N GLU A 109 4.95 7.46 -8.93
CA GLU A 109 4.01 8.05 -7.96
C GLU A 109 2.65 7.33 -7.88
N GLN A 110 2.63 6.04 -8.17
CA GLN A 110 1.45 5.21 -8.00
C GLN A 110 1.21 4.85 -6.53
N LEU A 111 2.31 4.63 -5.80
CA LEU A 111 2.32 4.27 -4.38
C LEU A 111 3.41 5.06 -3.65
N ASP A 112 3.19 5.31 -2.36
CA ASP A 112 4.23 5.79 -1.44
C ASP A 112 4.90 4.62 -0.73
N VAL A 113 4.17 3.53 -0.50
CA VAL A 113 4.66 2.30 0.13
C VAL A 113 4.12 1.08 -0.61
N VAL A 114 5.00 0.15 -0.96
CA VAL A 114 4.62 -1.15 -1.56
C VAL A 114 4.53 -2.22 -0.49
N MET A 115 3.41 -2.95 -0.47
CA MET A 115 3.21 -4.05 0.48
C MET A 115 3.55 -5.39 -0.17
N ILE A 116 4.57 -6.04 0.35
CA ILE A 116 5.08 -7.33 -0.15
C ILE A 116 4.71 -8.45 0.82
N GLY A 117 3.81 -9.35 0.40
CA GLY A 117 3.38 -10.50 1.20
C GLY A 117 4.05 -11.80 0.76
N LYS A 118 3.53 -12.43 -0.29
CA LYS A 118 3.96 -13.76 -0.75
C LYS A 118 5.46 -13.86 -1.05
N ALA A 119 6.05 -12.80 -1.62
CA ALA A 119 7.48 -12.80 -1.91
C ALA A 119 8.34 -12.80 -0.64
N HIS A 120 7.89 -12.14 0.45
CA HIS A 120 8.53 -12.22 1.76
C HIS A 120 8.39 -13.61 2.42
N LEU A 121 7.26 -14.31 2.19
CA LEU A 121 7.12 -15.69 2.66
C LEU A 121 8.10 -16.64 1.94
N ALA A 122 8.33 -16.41 0.65
CA ALA A 122 9.27 -17.19 -0.15
C ALA A 122 10.74 -16.83 0.15
N ASN A 123 11.02 -15.56 0.43
CA ASN A 123 12.34 -15.07 0.77
C ASN A 123 12.24 -14.03 1.92
N PRO A 124 12.53 -14.42 3.16
CA PRO A 124 12.50 -13.51 4.31
C PRO A 124 13.41 -12.28 4.18
N HIS A 125 14.47 -12.37 3.35
CA HIS A 125 15.40 -11.29 3.03
C HIS A 125 15.09 -10.63 1.69
N TRP A 126 13.82 -10.65 1.25
CA TRP A 126 13.40 -10.08 -0.02
C TRP A 126 13.86 -8.62 -0.20
N ALA A 127 13.74 -7.79 0.83
CA ALA A 127 14.15 -6.39 0.77
C ALA A 127 15.65 -6.23 0.46
N TYR A 128 16.51 -7.06 1.07
CA TYR A 128 17.93 -7.08 0.78
C TYR A 128 18.23 -7.54 -0.64
N ALA A 129 17.60 -8.62 -1.09
CA ALA A 129 17.75 -9.12 -2.45
C ALA A 129 17.29 -8.09 -3.49
N ALA A 130 16.15 -7.42 -3.24
CA ALA A 130 15.63 -6.35 -4.07
C ALA A 130 16.59 -5.15 -4.15
N ALA A 131 17.11 -4.70 -3.01
CA ALA A 131 18.08 -3.61 -2.96
C ALA A 131 19.36 -3.94 -3.74
N LYS A 132 19.88 -5.16 -3.63
CA LYS A 132 21.03 -5.61 -4.44
C LYS A 132 20.70 -5.63 -5.93
N GLN A 133 19.56 -6.18 -6.31
CA GLN A 133 19.14 -6.29 -7.71
C GLN A 133 18.93 -4.91 -8.36
N LEU A 134 18.42 -3.95 -7.61
CA LEU A 134 18.20 -2.58 -8.05
C LEU A 134 19.47 -1.69 -7.95
N GLY A 135 20.58 -2.24 -7.49
CA GLY A 135 21.84 -1.49 -7.36
C GLY A 135 21.82 -0.40 -6.30
N VAL A 136 20.99 -0.59 -5.25
CA VAL A 136 20.93 0.37 -4.14
C VAL A 136 22.25 0.36 -3.38
N GLU A 137 22.84 1.54 -3.20
CA GLU A 137 24.02 1.69 -2.33
C GLU A 137 23.71 1.22 -0.90
N ARG A 138 24.60 0.41 -0.33
CA ARG A 138 24.43 -0.14 1.01
C ARG A 138 23.15 -0.98 1.18
N ALA A 139 22.88 -1.86 0.23
CA ALA A 139 21.76 -2.79 0.30
C ALA A 139 21.62 -3.53 1.63
N SER A 140 22.75 -3.82 2.31
CA SER A 140 22.81 -4.45 3.63
C SER A 140 22.06 -3.68 4.73
N TRP A 141 21.88 -2.36 4.58
CA TRP A 141 21.14 -1.55 5.56
C TRP A 141 19.64 -1.86 5.64
N THR A 142 19.11 -2.64 4.70
CA THR A 142 17.75 -3.20 4.79
C THR A 142 17.63 -4.33 5.81
N LEU A 143 18.75 -4.80 6.35
CA LEU A 143 18.84 -5.87 7.33
C LEU A 143 19.08 -5.31 8.75
N PRO A 144 18.75 -6.08 9.80
CA PRO A 144 19.15 -5.75 11.14
C PRO A 144 20.68 -5.53 11.25
N ALA A 145 21.11 -4.57 12.05
CA ALA A 145 22.51 -4.13 12.15
C ALA A 145 23.53 -5.27 12.31
N PRO A 146 23.29 -6.32 13.12
CA PRO A 146 24.25 -7.43 13.23
C PRO A 146 24.52 -8.17 11.92
N TYR A 147 23.50 -8.28 11.04
CA TYR A 147 23.66 -8.91 9.74
C TYR A 147 24.20 -7.95 8.68
N ALA A 148 23.74 -6.68 8.72
CA ALA A 148 24.19 -5.63 7.83
C ALA A 148 25.73 -5.48 7.84
N HIS A 149 26.34 -5.49 9.02
CA HIS A 149 27.80 -5.40 9.19
C HIS A 149 28.57 -6.47 8.40
N TRP A 150 28.11 -7.72 8.45
CA TRP A 150 28.79 -8.83 7.76
C TRP A 150 28.55 -8.85 6.25
N LEU A 151 27.45 -8.26 5.80
CA LEU A 151 27.05 -8.27 4.39
C LEU A 151 27.35 -6.95 3.66
N GLU A 152 27.98 -5.99 4.33
CA GLU A 152 28.28 -4.68 3.73
C GLU A 152 29.23 -4.77 2.52
N ARG A 153 30.07 -5.79 2.47
CA ARG A 153 31.07 -6.02 1.42
C ARG A 153 30.79 -7.30 0.58
N TYR A 154 29.64 -7.91 0.79
CA TYR A 154 29.25 -9.16 0.10
C TYR A 154 28.61 -8.90 -1.28
#